data_a55dc918b161de73135391b203f1761b
#
_entry.id   a55dc918b161de73135391b203f1761b
#
_cell.length_a   1.000
_cell.length_b   1.000
_cell.length_c   1.000
_cell.angle_alpha   90.00
_cell.angle_beta   90.00
_cell.angle_gamma   90.00
#
_symmetry.space_group_name_H-M   'P 1'
#
loop_
_entity.id
_entity.type
_entity.pdbx_description
1 polymer ?
#
loop_
_entity_poly.entity_id
_entity_poly.type
_entity_poly.pdbx_seq_one_letter_code
_entity_poly.pdbx_strand_id
1 'polypeptide(L)'
;VPDSLHIQSFRPSFYMEREEDGSIRLDMQFQYETCLVTTRNELENLPFASDIQLEKQIFQLALSAGFEADFRSWRQSLKVDAVHTFFQEILPAFAALGELKISESLQELYRVQKPQVQISTKGSLLEIQFDFQDIDQEEINRAMKALVAKQDYYISSTNQVYYFDEETKRIRQDLEDLGIDEMESDAFHARKSLAYTLSHLFKDQDQVTFTEEFRHLAHHLTHPEDFPMKSLD
;
A
#
# COMPACT_ATOMS: atom_id res chain seq x y z
N VAL A 1 0.23 -50.84 27.13
CA VAL A 1 0.81 -49.57 26.67
C VAL A 1 -0.28 -48.91 25.82
N PRO A 2 -0.83 -47.76 26.20
CA PRO A 2 -1.80 -47.11 25.34
C PRO A 2 -1.08 -46.72 24.04
N ASP A 3 -1.65 -47.13 22.92
CA ASP A 3 -1.21 -46.70 21.60
C ASP A 3 -1.09 -45.18 21.61
N SER A 4 0.10 -44.68 21.34
CA SER A 4 0.34 -43.26 21.22
C SER A 4 -0.65 -42.74 20.18
N LEU A 5 -1.59 -41.90 20.59
CA LEU A 5 -2.53 -41.22 19.71
C LEU A 5 -1.73 -40.53 18.62
N HIS A 6 -1.80 -41.07 17.41
CA HIS A 6 -1.09 -40.50 16.29
C HIS A 6 -1.77 -39.21 15.88
N ILE A 7 -1.15 -38.09 16.22
CA ILE A 7 -1.64 -36.75 15.85
C ILE A 7 -1.23 -36.48 14.40
N GLN A 8 -2.21 -36.24 13.55
CA GLN A 8 -1.95 -35.83 12.17
C GLN A 8 -1.93 -34.33 12.05
N SER A 9 -0.89 -33.80 11.44
CA SER A 9 -0.84 -32.41 11.05
C SER A 9 -1.49 -32.23 9.65
N PHE A 10 -1.77 -30.98 9.31
CA PHE A 10 -2.42 -30.64 8.06
C PHE A 10 -1.76 -29.41 7.41
N ARG A 11 -2.03 -29.24 6.13
CA ARG A 11 -1.65 -28.04 5.37
C ARG A 11 -2.89 -27.17 5.19
N PRO A 12 -2.95 -25.99 5.83
CA PRO A 12 -4.07 -25.09 5.64
C PRO A 12 -3.96 -24.33 4.33
N SER A 13 -5.08 -24.11 3.69
CA SER A 13 -5.23 -23.21 2.55
C SER A 13 -6.38 -22.25 2.83
N PHE A 14 -6.19 -20.99 2.44
CA PHE A 14 -7.15 -19.94 2.64
C PHE A 14 -7.51 -19.29 1.31
N TYR A 15 -8.79 -19.07 1.10
CA TYR A 15 -9.30 -18.29 -0.03
C TYR A 15 -10.17 -17.16 0.51
N MET A 16 -9.88 -15.93 0.11
CA MET A 16 -10.66 -14.76 0.49
C MET A 16 -11.22 -14.07 -0.74
N GLU A 17 -12.49 -13.72 -0.68
CA GLU A 17 -13.21 -13.05 -1.75
C GLU A 17 -14.02 -11.89 -1.20
N ARG A 18 -14.00 -10.77 -1.92
CA ARG A 18 -14.94 -9.68 -1.68
C ARG A 18 -16.25 -10.00 -2.39
N GLU A 19 -17.33 -10.11 -1.61
CA GLU A 19 -18.66 -10.36 -2.11
C GLU A 19 -19.30 -9.09 -2.67
N GLU A 20 -20.42 -9.24 -3.39
CA GLU A 20 -21.16 -8.11 -3.98
C GLU A 20 -21.67 -7.11 -2.95
N ASP A 21 -21.98 -7.56 -1.74
CA ASP A 21 -22.39 -6.71 -0.62
C ASP A 21 -21.24 -5.96 0.08
N GLY A 22 -20.00 -6.17 -0.39
CA GLY A 22 -18.80 -5.58 0.16
C GLY A 22 -18.17 -6.35 1.33
N SER A 23 -18.83 -7.42 1.82
CA SER A 23 -18.26 -8.28 2.85
C SER A 23 -17.12 -9.14 2.30
N ILE A 24 -16.22 -9.56 3.19
CA ILE A 24 -15.14 -10.49 2.85
C ILE A 24 -15.53 -11.88 3.35
N ARG A 25 -15.53 -12.85 2.43
CA ARG A 25 -15.69 -14.26 2.74
C ARG A 25 -14.32 -14.92 2.82
N LEU A 26 -14.12 -15.73 3.85
CA LEU A 26 -12.93 -16.56 4.03
C LEU A 26 -13.37 -18.03 4.01
N ASP A 27 -12.81 -18.78 3.07
CA ASP A 27 -12.94 -20.23 2.99
C ASP A 27 -11.61 -20.86 3.44
N MET A 28 -11.70 -21.88 4.29
CA MET A 28 -10.55 -22.62 4.81
C MET A 28 -10.60 -24.06 4.31
N GLN A 29 -9.45 -24.59 3.95
CA GLN A 29 -9.27 -26.00 3.61
C GLN A 29 -8.09 -26.55 4.41
N PHE A 30 -8.28 -27.68 5.07
CA PHE A 30 -7.23 -28.37 5.81
C PHE A 30 -6.94 -29.71 5.10
N GLN A 31 -5.77 -29.80 4.46
CA GLN A 31 -5.35 -31.00 3.78
C GLN A 31 -4.56 -31.90 4.73
N TYR A 32 -5.18 -32.99 5.14
CA TYR A 32 -4.51 -34.09 5.84
C TYR A 32 -3.96 -35.09 4.83
N GLU A 33 -3.17 -36.03 5.31
CA GLU A 33 -2.59 -37.07 4.46
C GLU A 33 -3.67 -37.90 3.75
N THR A 34 -4.79 -38.18 4.41
CA THR A 34 -5.83 -39.09 3.94
C THR A 34 -7.14 -38.38 3.53
N CYS A 35 -7.33 -37.12 3.89
CA CYS A 35 -8.58 -36.41 3.59
C CYS A 35 -8.40 -34.91 3.50
N LEU A 36 -9.35 -34.25 2.84
CA LEU A 36 -9.50 -32.80 2.79
C LEU A 36 -10.70 -32.38 3.63
N VAL A 37 -10.47 -31.49 4.58
CA VAL A 37 -11.50 -30.90 5.44
C VAL A 37 -11.83 -29.49 4.93
N THR A 38 -13.10 -29.22 4.65
CA THR A 38 -13.58 -27.93 4.16
C THR A 38 -14.64 -27.29 5.07
N THR A 39 -15.19 -28.07 6.00
CA THR A 39 -16.22 -27.61 6.94
C THR A 39 -15.85 -27.93 8.38
N ARG A 40 -16.41 -27.16 9.31
CA ARG A 40 -16.23 -27.39 10.74
C ARG A 40 -16.77 -28.76 11.18
N ASN A 41 -17.89 -29.17 10.61
CA ASN A 41 -18.49 -30.47 10.92
C ASN A 41 -17.56 -31.64 10.53
N GLU A 42 -16.92 -31.57 9.38
CA GLU A 42 -15.91 -32.55 8.96
C GLU A 42 -14.72 -32.59 9.93
N LEU A 43 -14.27 -31.42 10.40
CA LEU A 43 -13.17 -31.30 11.35
C LEU A 43 -13.50 -31.94 12.70
N GLU A 44 -14.73 -31.75 13.19
CA GLU A 44 -15.20 -32.33 14.47
C GLU A 44 -15.40 -33.86 14.40
N ASN A 45 -15.58 -34.41 13.20
CA ASN A 45 -15.83 -35.84 12.99
C ASN A 45 -14.64 -36.59 12.36
N LEU A 46 -13.44 -36.09 12.52
CA LEU A 46 -12.24 -36.78 12.05
C LEU A 46 -12.03 -38.11 12.78
N PRO A 47 -11.61 -39.19 12.06
CA PRO A 47 -11.34 -40.49 12.67
C PRO A 47 -9.98 -40.57 13.39
N PHE A 48 -9.27 -39.46 13.46
CA PHE A 48 -7.95 -39.36 14.08
C PHE A 48 -7.82 -38.04 14.86
N ALA A 49 -6.78 -37.90 15.68
CA ALA A 49 -6.48 -36.67 16.39
C ALA A 49 -5.78 -35.67 15.43
N SER A 50 -6.33 -34.48 15.34
CA SER A 50 -5.77 -33.38 14.58
C SER A 50 -4.78 -32.56 15.41
N ASP A 51 -3.95 -31.75 14.73
CA ASP A 51 -3.09 -30.74 15.33
C ASP A 51 -3.93 -29.57 15.88
N ILE A 52 -4.36 -29.71 17.13
CA ILE A 52 -5.22 -28.73 17.82
C ILE A 52 -4.52 -27.37 17.96
N GLN A 53 -3.21 -27.36 18.09
CA GLN A 53 -2.45 -26.11 18.25
C GLN A 53 -2.53 -25.27 16.98
N LEU A 54 -2.34 -25.89 15.83
CA LEU A 54 -2.46 -25.20 14.53
C LEU A 54 -3.89 -24.75 14.26
N GLU A 55 -4.89 -25.60 14.56
CA GLU A 55 -6.31 -25.21 14.45
C GLU A 55 -6.61 -23.96 15.29
N LYS A 56 -6.15 -23.93 16.55
CA LYS A 56 -6.35 -22.79 17.45
C LYS A 56 -5.69 -21.52 16.90
N GLN A 57 -4.48 -21.61 16.38
CA GLN A 57 -3.79 -20.47 15.78
C GLN A 57 -4.60 -19.88 14.63
N ILE A 58 -5.13 -20.73 13.74
CA ILE A 58 -5.91 -20.33 12.57
C ILE A 58 -7.22 -19.67 13.02
N PHE A 59 -7.97 -20.30 13.91
CA PHE A 59 -9.26 -19.77 14.36
C PHE A 59 -9.11 -18.49 15.19
N GLN A 60 -8.09 -18.40 16.03
CA GLN A 60 -7.79 -17.18 16.77
C GLN A 60 -7.41 -16.03 15.83
N LEU A 61 -6.63 -16.32 14.79
CA LEU A 61 -6.31 -15.31 13.77
C LEU A 61 -7.56 -14.83 13.07
N ALA A 62 -8.44 -15.73 12.63
CA ALA A 62 -9.69 -15.36 11.97
C ALA A 62 -10.57 -14.49 12.88
N LEU A 63 -10.75 -14.86 14.13
CA LEU A 63 -11.53 -14.08 15.10
C LEU A 63 -10.90 -12.72 15.40
N SER A 64 -9.59 -12.67 15.61
CA SER A 64 -8.90 -11.40 15.86
C SER A 64 -8.90 -10.47 14.66
N ALA A 65 -8.98 -11.02 13.45
CA ALA A 65 -9.11 -10.27 12.20
C ALA A 65 -10.54 -9.74 11.96
N GLY A 66 -11.49 -10.08 12.81
CA GLY A 66 -12.87 -9.64 12.70
C GLY A 66 -13.80 -10.59 11.93
N PHE A 67 -13.33 -11.77 11.56
CA PHE A 67 -14.19 -12.77 10.93
C PHE A 67 -15.10 -13.45 11.94
N GLU A 68 -16.32 -13.66 11.55
CA GLU A 68 -17.31 -14.45 12.26
C GLU A 68 -17.62 -15.73 11.49
N ALA A 69 -17.71 -16.85 12.20
CA ALA A 69 -18.02 -18.13 11.58
C ALA A 69 -19.46 -18.16 11.08
N ASP A 70 -19.62 -18.46 9.81
CA ASP A 70 -20.87 -18.81 9.18
C ASP A 70 -20.93 -20.34 8.96
N PHE A 71 -21.98 -20.87 8.38
CA PHE A 71 -22.20 -22.32 8.26
C PHE A 71 -21.06 -23.07 7.56
N ARG A 72 -20.50 -22.50 6.49
CA ARG A 72 -19.41 -23.13 5.69
C ARG A 72 -18.18 -22.25 5.53
N SER A 73 -18.26 -21.02 5.95
CA SER A 73 -17.24 -20.02 5.69
C SER A 73 -17.14 -19.07 6.87
N TRP A 74 -16.24 -18.13 6.76
CA TRP A 74 -16.08 -17.02 7.69
C TRP A 74 -16.36 -15.72 6.95
N ARG A 75 -16.97 -14.76 7.61
CA ARG A 75 -17.33 -13.47 7.00
C ARG A 75 -16.98 -12.30 7.90
N GLN A 76 -16.66 -11.19 7.29
CA GLN A 76 -16.55 -9.91 7.98
C GLN A 76 -16.98 -8.76 7.08
N SER A 77 -17.45 -7.68 7.72
CA SER A 77 -17.62 -6.38 7.09
C SER A 77 -16.35 -5.58 7.27
N LEU A 78 -15.56 -5.45 6.20
CA LEU A 78 -14.32 -4.67 6.25
C LEU A 78 -14.63 -3.19 6.06
N LYS A 79 -14.42 -2.38 7.10
CA LYS A 79 -14.56 -0.93 7.02
C LYS A 79 -13.38 -0.34 6.24
N VAL A 80 -13.64 0.77 5.56
CA VAL A 80 -12.63 1.43 4.73
C VAL A 80 -11.36 1.80 5.51
N ASP A 81 -11.52 2.29 6.73
CA ASP A 81 -10.41 2.64 7.62
C ASP A 81 -9.57 1.43 8.09
N ALA A 82 -10.11 0.22 8.00
CA ALA A 82 -9.42 -1.02 8.36
C ALA A 82 -8.76 -1.72 7.15
N VAL A 83 -8.98 -1.26 5.93
CA VAL A 83 -8.48 -1.91 4.71
C VAL A 83 -6.95 -1.95 4.69
N HIS A 84 -6.30 -0.87 5.05
CA HIS A 84 -4.85 -0.82 5.07
C HIS A 84 -4.25 -1.87 6.02
N THR A 85 -4.71 -1.92 7.27
CA THR A 85 -4.28 -2.91 8.27
C THR A 85 -4.57 -4.33 7.81
N PHE A 86 -5.72 -4.55 7.18
CA PHE A 86 -6.08 -5.86 6.63
C PHE A 86 -5.05 -6.36 5.60
N PHE A 87 -4.67 -5.51 4.65
CA PHE A 87 -3.69 -5.89 3.63
C PHE A 87 -2.26 -5.96 4.15
N GLN A 88 -1.88 -5.12 5.11
CA GLN A 88 -0.51 -5.05 5.62
C GLN A 88 -0.22 -6.06 6.74
N GLU A 89 -1.21 -6.45 7.52
CA GLU A 89 -1.02 -7.30 8.70
C GLU A 89 -1.80 -8.61 8.63
N ILE A 90 -3.08 -8.56 8.27
CA ILE A 90 -3.97 -9.73 8.33
C ILE A 90 -3.66 -10.72 7.22
N LEU A 91 -3.62 -10.28 5.96
CA LEU A 91 -3.28 -11.16 4.84
C LEU A 91 -1.90 -11.83 5.00
N PRO A 92 -0.83 -11.10 5.37
CA PRO A 92 0.45 -11.71 5.63
C PRO A 92 0.44 -12.73 6.78
N ALA A 93 -0.35 -12.50 7.82
CA ALA A 93 -0.49 -13.44 8.93
C ALA A 93 -1.12 -14.78 8.50
N PHE A 94 -2.14 -14.75 7.63
CA PHE A 94 -2.69 -15.97 7.03
C PHE A 94 -1.68 -16.65 6.09
N ALA A 95 -0.97 -15.88 5.28
CA ALA A 95 0.05 -16.41 4.38
C ALA A 95 1.21 -17.09 5.13
N ALA A 96 1.51 -16.67 6.34
CA ALA A 96 2.51 -17.31 7.19
C ALA A 96 2.05 -18.70 7.73
N LEU A 97 0.74 -18.92 7.84
CA LEU A 97 0.19 -20.20 8.32
C LEU A 97 -0.07 -21.21 7.20
N GLY A 98 -0.30 -20.76 5.99
CA GLY A 98 -0.58 -21.65 4.87
C GLY A 98 -0.71 -20.93 3.53
N GLU A 99 -1.15 -21.65 2.51
CA GLU A 99 -1.38 -21.07 1.18
C GLU A 99 -2.56 -20.09 1.22
N LEU A 100 -2.32 -18.86 0.81
CA LEU A 100 -3.34 -17.83 0.71
C LEU A 100 -3.58 -17.45 -0.74
N LYS A 101 -4.84 -17.50 -1.15
CA LYS A 101 -5.32 -16.95 -2.43
C LYS A 101 -6.40 -15.91 -2.15
N ILE A 102 -6.34 -14.80 -2.86
CA ILE A 102 -7.35 -13.75 -2.79
C ILE A 102 -7.93 -13.49 -4.18
N SER A 103 -9.22 -13.17 -4.22
CA SER A 103 -9.92 -12.86 -5.46
C SER A 103 -9.43 -11.52 -6.05
N GLU A 104 -9.64 -11.36 -7.35
CA GLU A 104 -9.38 -10.09 -8.03
C GLU A 104 -10.21 -8.95 -7.42
N SER A 105 -11.48 -9.20 -7.09
CA SER A 105 -12.35 -8.22 -6.44
C SER A 105 -11.81 -7.73 -5.10
N LEU A 106 -11.14 -8.60 -4.33
CA LEU A 106 -10.48 -8.20 -3.10
C LEU A 106 -9.17 -7.44 -3.38
N GLN A 107 -8.37 -7.88 -4.34
CA GLN A 107 -7.13 -7.20 -4.72
C GLN A 107 -7.39 -5.77 -5.18
N GLU A 108 -8.47 -5.53 -5.90
CA GLU A 108 -8.86 -4.20 -6.40
C GLU A 108 -9.23 -3.23 -5.29
N LEU A 109 -9.59 -3.73 -4.10
CA LEU A 109 -9.96 -2.88 -2.98
C LEU A 109 -8.80 -2.03 -2.45
N TYR A 110 -7.58 -2.49 -2.62
CA TYR A 110 -6.38 -1.87 -2.09
C TYR A 110 -5.27 -1.84 -3.13
N ARG A 111 -4.81 -0.64 -3.46
CA ARG A 111 -3.73 -0.43 -4.43
C ARG A 111 -2.68 0.51 -3.85
N VAL A 112 -1.43 0.24 -4.15
CA VAL A 112 -0.33 1.12 -3.82
C VAL A 112 -0.15 2.14 -4.93
N GLN A 113 -0.15 3.43 -4.59
CA GLN A 113 0.16 4.52 -5.51
C GLN A 113 1.64 4.87 -5.43
N LYS A 114 2.28 4.81 -6.59
CA LYS A 114 3.69 5.15 -6.76
C LYS A 114 3.83 6.19 -7.88
N PRO A 115 3.52 7.47 -7.61
CA PRO A 115 3.59 8.51 -8.63
C PRO A 115 5.03 8.75 -9.07
N GLN A 116 5.19 9.16 -10.32
CA GLN A 116 6.42 9.76 -10.79
C GLN A 116 6.44 11.24 -10.41
N VAL A 117 7.56 11.73 -9.96
CA VAL A 117 7.73 13.13 -9.56
C VAL A 117 8.67 13.81 -10.53
N GLN A 118 8.21 14.89 -11.14
CA GLN A 118 9.02 15.71 -12.05
C GLN A 118 9.29 17.07 -11.41
N ILE A 119 10.55 17.46 -11.37
CA ILE A 119 10.96 18.78 -10.91
C ILE A 119 11.40 19.59 -12.13
N SER A 120 10.75 20.73 -12.31
CA SER A 120 10.95 21.64 -13.45
C SER A 120 11.00 23.10 -13.00
N THR A 121 11.31 23.97 -13.93
CA THR A 121 11.17 25.41 -13.75
C THR A 121 9.90 25.89 -14.41
N LYS A 122 9.15 26.77 -13.73
CA LYS A 122 7.95 27.41 -14.25
C LYS A 122 7.92 28.89 -13.88
N GLY A 123 8.22 29.75 -14.85
CA GLY A 123 8.33 31.18 -14.60
C GLY A 123 9.43 31.50 -13.57
N SER A 124 9.06 32.16 -12.50
CA SER A 124 9.98 32.53 -11.39
C SER A 124 10.09 31.46 -10.31
N LEU A 125 9.41 30.35 -10.45
CA LEU A 125 9.32 29.29 -9.45
C LEU A 125 9.83 27.95 -9.98
N LEU A 126 10.10 27.03 -9.07
CA LEU A 126 10.23 25.61 -9.33
C LEU A 126 8.84 24.97 -9.20
N GLU A 127 8.59 23.96 -10.02
CA GLU A 127 7.39 23.14 -9.98
C GLU A 127 7.76 21.68 -9.69
N ILE A 128 7.17 21.12 -8.65
CA ILE A 128 7.31 19.70 -8.28
C ILE A 128 5.97 19.04 -8.55
N GLN A 129 5.89 18.34 -9.67
CA GLN A 129 4.66 17.72 -10.16
C GLN A 129 4.63 16.23 -9.84
N PHE A 130 3.53 15.76 -9.25
CA PHE A 130 3.25 14.35 -9.02
C PHE A 130 2.38 13.83 -10.14
N ASP A 131 2.89 12.86 -10.89
CA ASP A 131 2.17 12.19 -11.96
C ASP A 131 1.66 10.83 -11.47
N PHE A 132 0.35 10.77 -11.22
CA PHE A 132 -0.36 9.54 -10.88
C PHE A 132 -0.91 8.94 -12.17
N GLN A 133 -0.25 7.90 -12.66
CA GLN A 133 -0.65 7.24 -13.90
C GLN A 133 -2.01 6.55 -13.75
N ASP A 134 -2.76 6.50 -14.84
CA ASP A 134 -4.02 5.73 -15.00
C ASP A 134 -5.18 6.19 -14.08
N ILE A 135 -5.16 7.43 -13.61
CA ILE A 135 -6.27 8.02 -12.86
C ILE A 135 -6.72 9.35 -13.49
N ASP A 136 -7.97 9.69 -13.30
CA ASP A 136 -8.53 10.95 -13.82
C ASP A 136 -8.17 12.16 -12.92
N GLN A 137 -8.49 13.36 -13.42
CA GLN A 137 -8.13 14.61 -12.72
C GLN A 137 -8.81 14.74 -11.35
N GLU A 138 -10.01 14.21 -11.18
CA GLU A 138 -10.69 14.24 -9.87
C GLU A 138 -9.96 13.39 -8.86
N GLU A 139 -9.51 12.20 -9.26
CA GLU A 139 -8.73 11.31 -8.40
C GLU A 139 -7.34 11.87 -8.10
N ILE A 140 -6.69 12.54 -9.06
CA ILE A 140 -5.44 13.27 -8.82
C ILE A 140 -5.63 14.32 -7.73
N ASN A 141 -6.70 15.09 -7.79
CA ASN A 141 -7.00 16.10 -6.78
C ASN A 141 -7.23 15.49 -5.40
N ARG A 142 -7.92 14.36 -5.31
CA ARG A 142 -8.09 13.61 -4.06
C ARG A 142 -6.77 13.12 -3.50
N ALA A 143 -5.92 12.52 -4.35
CA ALA A 143 -4.60 12.06 -3.98
C ALA A 143 -3.71 13.19 -3.44
N MET A 144 -3.68 14.33 -4.15
CA MET A 144 -2.88 15.48 -3.74
C MET A 144 -3.36 16.10 -2.43
N LYS A 145 -4.67 16.21 -2.22
CA LYS A 145 -5.24 16.68 -0.95
C LYS A 145 -4.84 15.77 0.22
N ALA A 146 -4.92 14.46 0.02
CA ALA A 146 -4.51 13.49 1.03
C ALA A 146 -3.01 13.59 1.32
N LEU A 147 -2.20 13.74 0.29
CA LEU A 147 -0.74 13.87 0.41
C LEU A 147 -0.36 15.13 1.21
N VAL A 148 -0.99 16.26 0.91
CA VAL A 148 -0.78 17.53 1.65
C VAL A 148 -1.23 17.42 3.09
N ALA A 149 -2.34 16.73 3.34
CA ALA A 149 -2.88 16.51 4.69
C ALA A 149 -2.09 15.44 5.49
N LYS A 150 -0.99 14.93 4.94
CA LYS A 150 -0.13 13.89 5.57
C LYS A 150 -0.86 12.58 5.85
N GLN A 151 -1.85 12.26 5.03
CA GLN A 151 -2.52 10.98 5.09
C GLN A 151 -1.70 9.93 4.36
N ASP A 152 -1.75 8.69 4.84
CA ASP A 152 -1.03 7.58 4.23
C ASP A 152 -1.76 6.98 3.03
N TYR A 153 -3.05 7.27 2.89
CA TYR A 153 -3.90 6.79 1.83
C TYR A 153 -5.01 7.79 1.47
N TYR A 154 -5.66 7.57 0.36
CA TYR A 154 -6.92 8.23 0.01
C TYR A 154 -7.96 7.24 -0.46
N ILE A 155 -9.23 7.63 -0.37
CA ILE A 155 -10.36 6.83 -0.83
C ILE A 155 -10.85 7.43 -2.15
N SER A 156 -10.92 6.60 -3.19
CA SER A 156 -11.41 7.01 -4.49
C SER A 156 -12.92 7.24 -4.49
N SER A 157 -13.44 7.86 -5.54
CA SER A 157 -14.89 8.01 -5.77
C SER A 157 -15.63 6.67 -5.87
N THR A 158 -14.92 5.59 -6.18
CA THR A 158 -15.44 4.22 -6.27
C THR A 158 -15.17 3.39 -5.01
N ASN A 159 -14.83 4.02 -3.90
CA ASN A 159 -14.52 3.39 -2.60
C ASN A 159 -13.35 2.41 -2.61
N GLN A 160 -12.40 2.59 -3.53
CA GLN A 160 -11.12 1.90 -3.50
C GLN A 160 -10.15 2.66 -2.61
N VAL A 161 -9.29 1.93 -1.89
CA VAL A 161 -8.24 2.52 -1.07
C VAL A 161 -6.93 2.53 -1.84
N TYR A 162 -6.37 3.72 -2.03
CA TYR A 162 -5.06 3.92 -2.64
C TYR A 162 -4.08 4.36 -1.57
N TYR A 163 -3.08 3.55 -1.34
CA TYR A 163 -2.04 3.79 -0.35
C TYR A 163 -0.79 4.36 -1.02
N PHE A 164 -0.20 5.40 -0.44
CA PHE A 164 1.06 5.94 -0.92
C PHE A 164 2.22 5.04 -0.51
N ASP A 165 3.13 4.75 -1.44
CA ASP A 165 4.34 4.01 -1.14
C ASP A 165 5.27 4.80 -0.20
N GLU A 166 6.19 4.11 0.45
CA GLU A 166 7.08 4.71 1.45
C GLU A 166 7.97 5.82 0.87
N GLU A 167 8.41 5.67 -0.38
CA GLU A 167 9.23 6.68 -1.04
C GLU A 167 8.43 7.96 -1.32
N THR A 168 7.17 7.85 -1.75
CA THR A 168 6.29 9.01 -1.94
C THR A 168 6.08 9.76 -0.63
N LYS A 169 5.86 9.06 0.46
CA LYS A 169 5.72 9.67 1.80
C LYS A 169 7.01 10.35 2.25
N ARG A 170 8.16 9.76 1.93
CA ARG A 170 9.47 10.36 2.23
C ARG A 170 9.72 11.61 1.40
N ILE A 171 9.41 11.60 0.10
CA ILE A 171 9.51 12.79 -0.76
C ILE A 171 8.65 13.91 -0.21
N ARG A 172 7.41 13.63 0.16
CA ARG A 172 6.52 14.61 0.78
C ARG A 172 7.14 15.20 2.07
N GLN A 173 7.68 14.35 2.93
CA GLN A 173 8.31 14.80 4.18
C GLN A 173 9.53 15.67 3.92
N ASP A 174 10.36 15.32 2.95
CA ASP A 174 11.53 16.09 2.55
C ASP A 174 11.13 17.47 2.00
N LEU A 175 10.05 17.54 1.21
CA LEU A 175 9.52 18.81 0.74
C LEU A 175 9.01 19.68 1.89
N GLU A 176 8.30 19.09 2.83
CA GLU A 176 7.82 19.79 4.02
C GLU A 176 8.98 20.33 4.88
N ASP A 177 10.02 19.54 5.09
CA ASP A 177 11.21 19.95 5.85
C ASP A 177 11.95 21.14 5.21
N LEU A 178 11.80 21.32 3.91
CA LEU A 178 12.31 22.47 3.15
C LEU A 178 11.32 23.65 3.12
N GLY A 179 10.17 23.53 3.79
CA GLY A 179 9.12 24.56 3.77
C GLY A 179 8.34 24.61 2.45
N ILE A 180 8.39 23.55 1.64
CA ILE A 180 7.64 23.43 0.39
C ILE A 180 6.31 22.72 0.71
N ASP A 181 5.31 23.49 1.03
CA ASP A 181 3.98 23.04 1.45
C ASP A 181 2.84 23.65 0.65
N GLU A 182 3.13 24.64 -0.19
CA GLU A 182 2.13 25.25 -1.05
C GLU A 182 1.89 24.43 -2.31
N MET A 183 0.63 24.05 -2.49
CA MET A 183 0.17 23.28 -3.64
C MET A 183 -0.81 24.09 -4.46
N GLU A 184 -0.60 24.11 -5.76
CA GLU A 184 -1.54 24.64 -6.73
C GLU A 184 -1.83 23.55 -7.76
N SER A 185 -3.11 23.12 -7.83
CA SER A 185 -3.53 22.00 -8.69
C SER A 185 -2.88 20.68 -8.26
N ASP A 186 -2.02 20.09 -9.07
CA ASP A 186 -1.34 18.82 -8.86
C ASP A 186 0.17 18.96 -8.61
N ALA A 187 0.62 20.17 -8.31
CA ALA A 187 2.04 20.47 -8.15
C ALA A 187 2.32 21.30 -6.90
N PHE A 188 3.49 21.07 -6.31
CA PHE A 188 4.06 21.98 -5.32
C PHE A 188 4.93 23.01 -6.00
N HIS A 189 4.98 24.23 -5.46
CA HIS A 189 5.82 25.30 -5.94
C HIS A 189 6.88 25.68 -4.91
N ALA A 190 8.06 25.98 -5.39
CA ALA A 190 9.20 26.37 -4.55
C ALA A 190 9.98 27.52 -5.18
N ARG A 191 10.76 28.21 -4.36
CA ARG A 191 11.68 29.23 -4.84
C ARG A 191 12.83 28.62 -5.63
N LYS A 192 13.26 29.27 -6.67
CA LYS A 192 14.40 28.83 -7.51
C LYS A 192 15.70 28.65 -6.72
N SER A 193 15.87 29.39 -5.62
CA SER A 193 17.04 29.24 -4.72
C SER A 193 17.19 27.85 -4.11
N LEU A 194 16.11 27.04 -4.10
CA LEU A 194 16.14 25.67 -3.60
C LEU A 194 16.57 24.63 -4.66
N ALA A 195 16.85 25.05 -5.89
CA ALA A 195 17.15 24.12 -6.99
C ALA A 195 18.36 23.21 -6.69
N TYR A 196 19.44 23.75 -6.15
CA TYR A 196 20.60 22.93 -5.76
C TYR A 196 20.25 21.93 -4.67
N THR A 197 19.56 22.37 -3.63
CA THR A 197 19.16 21.50 -2.51
C THR A 197 18.29 20.36 -2.97
N LEU A 198 17.29 20.63 -3.81
CA LEU A 198 16.39 19.61 -4.38
C LEU A 198 17.14 18.64 -5.30
N SER A 199 18.05 19.16 -6.14
CA SER A 199 18.88 18.36 -7.02
C SER A 199 19.75 17.38 -6.23
N HIS A 200 20.35 17.84 -5.14
CA HIS A 200 21.19 17.00 -4.28
C HIS A 200 20.38 16.00 -3.46
N LEU A 201 19.25 16.43 -2.92
CA LEU A 201 18.39 15.60 -2.07
C LEU A 201 17.79 14.41 -2.82
N PHE A 202 17.38 14.62 -4.07
CA PHE A 202 16.64 13.62 -4.87
C PHE A 202 17.45 12.99 -6.00
N LYS A 203 18.76 13.22 -6.08
CA LYS A 203 19.61 12.72 -7.17
C LYS A 203 19.59 11.19 -7.35
N ASP A 204 19.39 10.45 -6.27
CA ASP A 204 19.39 8.97 -6.26
C ASP A 204 18.00 8.38 -6.08
N GLN A 205 16.94 9.19 -6.23
CA GLN A 205 15.54 8.77 -6.14
C GLN A 205 15.01 8.40 -7.52
N ASP A 206 14.71 7.13 -7.75
CA ASP A 206 14.23 6.65 -9.05
C ASP A 206 12.88 7.23 -9.46
N GLN A 207 12.04 7.61 -8.49
CA GLN A 207 10.74 8.25 -8.72
C GLN A 207 10.85 9.71 -9.17
N VAL A 208 12.00 10.35 -8.97
CA VAL A 208 12.18 11.77 -9.24
C VAL A 208 12.97 11.96 -10.52
N THR A 209 12.42 12.73 -11.44
CA THR A 209 13.09 13.17 -12.66
C THR A 209 13.24 14.69 -12.67
N PHE A 210 14.31 15.15 -13.27
CA PHE A 210 14.61 16.58 -13.42
C PHE A 210 14.57 16.96 -14.88
N THR A 211 13.92 18.09 -15.19
CA THR A 211 14.03 18.67 -16.53
C THR A 211 15.42 19.23 -16.77
N GLU A 212 15.79 19.36 -18.04
CA GLU A 212 17.09 19.90 -18.41
C GLU A 212 17.27 21.34 -17.92
N GLU A 213 16.25 22.19 -18.03
CA GLU A 213 16.27 23.55 -17.51
C GLU A 213 16.51 23.60 -16.00
N PHE A 214 15.87 22.71 -15.25
CA PHE A 214 16.11 22.60 -13.82
C PHE A 214 17.54 22.20 -13.52
N ARG A 215 18.11 21.23 -14.24
CA ARG A 215 19.50 20.79 -14.08
C ARG A 215 20.49 21.93 -14.33
N HIS A 216 20.25 22.72 -15.36
CA HIS A 216 21.05 23.91 -15.63
C HIS A 216 21.00 24.91 -14.48
N LEU A 217 19.82 25.21 -13.97
CA LEU A 217 19.64 26.12 -12.84
C LEU A 217 20.37 25.63 -11.60
N ALA A 218 20.25 24.34 -11.26
CA ALA A 218 20.91 23.74 -10.12
C ALA A 218 22.46 23.78 -10.26
N HIS A 219 22.96 23.54 -11.47
CA HIS A 219 24.39 23.63 -11.77
C HIS A 219 24.92 25.06 -11.60
N HIS A 220 24.22 26.06 -12.10
CA HIS A 220 24.61 27.45 -11.97
C HIS A 220 24.63 27.95 -10.53
N LEU A 221 23.72 27.50 -9.68
CA LEU A 221 23.73 27.82 -8.25
C LEU A 221 24.93 27.23 -7.52
N THR A 222 25.52 26.13 -8.01
CA THR A 222 26.69 25.47 -7.46
C THR A 222 27.99 26.10 -8.00
N HIS A 223 27.97 26.65 -9.22
CA HIS A 223 29.11 27.19 -9.96
C HIS A 223 28.80 28.62 -10.42
N PRO A 224 28.75 29.60 -9.48
CA PRO A 224 28.38 30.98 -9.82
C PRO A 224 29.33 31.67 -10.79
N GLU A 225 30.57 31.21 -10.89
CA GLU A 225 31.56 31.71 -11.85
C GLU A 225 31.24 31.40 -13.31
N ASP A 226 30.33 30.45 -13.58
CA ASP A 226 29.86 30.11 -14.92
C ASP A 226 28.76 31.05 -15.43
N PHE A 227 28.31 31.99 -14.61
CA PHE A 227 27.38 33.04 -15.04
C PHE A 227 28.13 34.09 -15.84
N PRO A 228 27.73 34.40 -17.08
CA PRO A 228 28.29 35.55 -17.80
C PRO A 228 27.90 36.81 -17.02
N MET A 229 28.89 37.49 -16.48
CA MET A 229 28.71 38.85 -15.95
C MET A 229 28.29 39.74 -17.10
N LYS A 230 27.03 40.21 -17.10
CA LYS A 230 26.64 41.34 -17.93
C LYS A 230 27.45 42.54 -17.39
N SER A 231 28.40 43.01 -18.20
CA SER A 231 29.02 44.30 -17.97
C SER A 231 27.91 45.36 -18.04
N LEU A 232 27.67 46.03 -16.96
CA LEU A 232 26.85 47.23 -16.90
C LEU A 232 27.75 48.34 -17.51
N ASP A 233 27.47 48.67 -18.81
CA ASP A 233 27.92 49.91 -19.39
C ASP A 233 26.94 51.04 -19.05
#